data_56b91ffc16eff04a7005fcf2a34b4fab
#
_entry.id   56b91ffc16eff04a7005fcf2a34b4fab
#
_cell.length_a   1.000
_cell.length_b   1.000
_cell.length_c   1.000
_cell.angle_alpha   90.00
_cell.angle_beta   90.00
_cell.angle_gamma   90.00
#
_symmetry.space_group_name_H-M   'P 1'
#
loop_
_entity.id
_entity.type
_entity.pdbx_description
1 polymer ?
#
loop_
_entity_poly.entity_id
_entity_poly.type
_entity_poly.pdbx_seq_one_letter_code
_entity_poly.pdbx_strand_id
1 'polypeptide(L)'
;MNSTFLRRLCLIGFVLNVSVSSAVEIDNLNLPEMGDSAGTLISPQEEIQLGEAFFRGLHQQVDINQDSEIQQYIQTIGEKLVSQSDTPAYPFHFFVVMENAINAFAGPGGYIGVNSGLILMTEAESELASVMAHEIAHVTQRHLYRSYEASSRLSIPMVAATLGAILLGTQSGAAGQAAIMAIQAGSVQFQITFTREHEEEADRVGMQTLSKSVFDPRSMPTFFERLQQSTRYAGQNIPEFLRTHPVTASRISDSRGRAEGYPYKQYPDSLAYQLIKTKLQVLLTVDNDEIRALLQARLNQGLPEQRTVANYGLGLVALKTQNFTQAESIFQGLAQQFPQQPQYSSALARVALESSNYKIALDRYQKLTTKFPGNDAIKIEYVGALLKAGEPSNAKAVLFQLSQKTQSLPIFTQLLAQVYGDLNQPAESHRYLADYYFAMGETQQAILQIRLAQQMRNISPQLVAILHEKLAFLLATDEQERRR
;
A
#
# COMPACT_ATOMS: atom_id res chain seq x y z
N MET A 1 -96.25 -2.25 36.42
CA MET A 1 -97.04 -1.46 35.46
C MET A 1 -96.08 -0.62 34.61
N ASN A 2 -96.17 -0.88 33.36
CA ASN A 2 -95.78 -0.08 32.18
C ASN A 2 -94.36 0.37 32.02
N SER A 3 -93.77 -0.02 31.06
CA SER A 3 -93.81 -0.18 29.61
C SER A 3 -92.78 0.74 28.95
N THR A 4 -91.90 0.11 28.30
CA THR A 4 -91.49 0.35 26.91
C THR A 4 -91.08 1.75 26.47
N PHE A 5 -89.93 1.92 25.95
CA PHE A 5 -89.77 2.05 24.51
C PHE A 5 -88.31 2.01 24.08
N LEU A 6 -88.09 1.10 23.22
CA LEU A 6 -86.89 0.88 22.48
C LEU A 6 -86.68 2.03 21.49
N ARG A 7 -85.52 2.68 21.50
CA ARG A 7 -85.05 3.37 20.32
C ARG A 7 -83.57 2.92 19.98
N ARG A 8 -83.51 2.14 18.95
CA ARG A 8 -82.27 1.82 18.26
C ARG A 8 -81.73 3.07 17.63
N LEU A 9 -80.52 3.45 17.99
CA LEU A 9 -79.68 4.39 17.22
C LEU A 9 -78.48 3.61 16.61
N CYS A 10 -78.56 3.40 15.32
CA CYS A 10 -77.41 2.87 14.56
C CYS A 10 -76.33 3.94 14.52
N LEU A 11 -75.24 3.74 15.25
CA LEU A 11 -73.99 4.46 15.07
C LEU A 11 -73.18 3.70 14.05
N ILE A 12 -73.10 4.22 12.83
CA ILE A 12 -72.19 3.78 11.78
C ILE A 12 -70.81 4.24 12.22
N GLY A 13 -70.00 3.31 12.74
CA GLY A 13 -68.60 3.53 13.01
C GLY A 13 -67.82 3.58 11.68
N PHE A 14 -67.42 4.75 11.27
CA PHE A 14 -66.48 4.94 10.16
C PHE A 14 -65.10 4.58 10.67
N VAL A 15 -64.63 3.36 10.38
CA VAL A 15 -63.28 2.93 10.65
C VAL A 15 -62.38 3.57 9.58
N LEU A 16 -61.69 4.65 9.95
CA LEU A 16 -60.58 5.17 9.17
C LEU A 16 -59.42 4.16 9.23
N ASN A 17 -59.27 3.38 8.16
CA ASN A 17 -58.02 2.65 7.91
C ASN A 17 -56.94 3.68 7.55
N VAL A 18 -56.13 4.07 8.51
CA VAL A 18 -54.89 4.77 8.29
C VAL A 18 -53.90 3.71 7.78
N SER A 19 -53.77 3.60 6.47
CA SER A 19 -52.65 2.87 5.85
C SER A 19 -51.36 3.62 6.19
N VAL A 20 -50.62 3.11 7.17
CA VAL A 20 -49.23 3.49 7.38
C VAL A 20 -48.46 3.00 6.16
N SER A 21 -48.25 3.88 5.17
CA SER A 21 -47.25 3.66 4.15
C SER A 21 -45.89 3.63 4.83
N SER A 22 -45.35 2.45 5.00
CA SER A 22 -43.93 2.29 5.30
C SER A 22 -43.17 2.95 4.15
N ALA A 23 -42.61 4.11 4.40
CA ALA A 23 -41.58 4.64 3.52
C ALA A 23 -40.45 3.63 3.51
N VAL A 24 -40.34 2.93 2.41
CA VAL A 24 -39.11 2.15 2.11
C VAL A 24 -38.02 3.19 1.99
N GLU A 25 -37.08 3.19 2.94
CA GLU A 25 -35.84 3.94 2.82
C GLU A 25 -35.12 3.48 1.54
N ILE A 26 -35.17 4.32 0.51
CA ILE A 26 -34.50 4.12 -0.79
C ILE A 26 -33.02 4.56 -0.66
N ASP A 27 -32.42 4.36 0.49
CA ASP A 27 -31.05 4.85 0.75
C ASP A 27 -29.94 3.91 0.26
N ASN A 28 -30.26 2.84 -0.48
CA ASN A 28 -29.24 1.93 -1.02
C ASN A 28 -29.48 1.46 -2.46
N LEU A 29 -30.19 2.24 -3.26
CA LEU A 29 -30.11 2.08 -4.69
C LEU A 29 -28.87 2.86 -5.18
N ASN A 30 -27.72 2.19 -5.28
CA ASN A 30 -26.63 2.63 -6.12
C ASN A 30 -27.15 2.61 -7.58
N LEU A 31 -27.85 3.67 -7.95
CA LEU A 31 -28.12 3.94 -9.34
C LEU A 31 -26.77 4.17 -10.02
N PRO A 32 -26.47 3.54 -11.16
CA PRO A 32 -25.32 3.92 -11.95
C PRO A 32 -25.38 5.43 -12.15
N GLU A 33 -24.30 6.13 -11.82
CA GLU A 33 -24.22 7.58 -12.07
C GLU A 33 -24.43 7.80 -13.56
N MET A 34 -25.63 8.28 -13.94
CA MET A 34 -25.95 8.64 -15.31
C MET A 34 -25.20 9.92 -15.63
N GLY A 35 -23.93 9.78 -16.08
CA GLY A 35 -23.09 10.93 -16.42
C GLY A 35 -21.58 10.71 -16.26
N ASP A 36 -21.12 9.56 -15.72
CA ASP A 36 -19.68 9.26 -15.70
C ASP A 36 -19.22 8.78 -17.08
N SER A 37 -18.82 9.74 -17.92
CA SER A 37 -18.21 9.47 -19.24
C SER A 37 -16.91 8.65 -19.08
N ALA A 38 -16.18 8.81 -17.98
CA ALA A 38 -14.96 8.06 -17.68
C ALA A 38 -15.23 6.56 -17.45
N GLY A 39 -16.44 6.17 -17.01
CA GLY A 39 -16.86 4.76 -16.89
C GLY A 39 -17.00 4.04 -18.22
N THR A 40 -17.10 4.77 -19.34
CA THR A 40 -17.18 4.21 -20.71
C THR A 40 -15.82 4.04 -21.38
N LEU A 41 -14.76 4.68 -20.85
CA LEU A 41 -13.43 4.70 -21.48
C LEU A 41 -12.62 3.43 -21.24
N ILE A 42 -12.79 2.80 -20.09
CA ILE A 42 -12.04 1.60 -19.70
C ILE A 42 -12.92 0.71 -18.83
N SER A 43 -12.99 -0.57 -19.16
CA SER A 43 -13.68 -1.55 -18.34
C SER A 43 -12.91 -1.82 -17.03
N PRO A 44 -13.56 -2.28 -15.95
CA PRO A 44 -12.87 -2.63 -14.69
C PRO A 44 -11.74 -3.66 -14.90
N GLN A 45 -11.91 -4.59 -15.84
CA GLN A 45 -10.90 -5.61 -16.12
C GLN A 45 -9.69 -5.03 -16.84
N GLU A 46 -9.89 -4.14 -17.80
CA GLU A 46 -8.80 -3.42 -18.47
C GLU A 46 -8.06 -2.51 -17.50
N GLU A 47 -8.75 -1.90 -16.54
CA GLU A 47 -8.18 -1.07 -15.50
C GLU A 47 -7.25 -1.88 -14.57
N ILE A 48 -7.67 -3.08 -14.16
CA ILE A 48 -6.83 -4.00 -13.38
C ILE A 48 -5.57 -4.39 -14.17
N GLN A 49 -5.73 -4.80 -15.44
CA GLN A 49 -4.60 -5.18 -16.31
C GLN A 49 -3.61 -4.01 -16.50
N LEU A 50 -4.15 -2.80 -16.65
CA LEU A 50 -3.34 -1.58 -16.77
C LEU A 50 -2.56 -1.32 -15.47
N GLY A 51 -3.20 -1.48 -14.31
CA GLY A 51 -2.56 -1.35 -12.99
C GLY A 51 -1.45 -2.37 -12.77
N GLU A 52 -1.69 -3.64 -13.12
CA GLU A 52 -0.67 -4.68 -13.05
C GLU A 52 0.54 -4.37 -13.98
N ALA A 53 0.27 -3.93 -15.22
CA ALA A 53 1.32 -3.54 -16.15
C ALA A 53 2.11 -2.33 -15.66
N PHE A 54 1.41 -1.33 -15.08
CA PHE A 54 2.03 -0.17 -14.45
C PHE A 54 2.94 -0.59 -13.29
N PHE A 55 2.46 -1.42 -12.37
CA PHE A 55 3.22 -1.86 -11.21
C PHE A 55 4.46 -2.70 -11.58
N ARG A 56 4.32 -3.57 -12.61
CA ARG A 56 5.49 -4.28 -13.18
C ARG A 56 6.53 -3.31 -13.73
N GLY A 57 6.11 -2.31 -14.50
CA GLY A 57 7.02 -1.29 -15.02
C GLY A 57 7.68 -0.46 -13.91
N LEU A 58 6.98 -0.23 -12.82
CA LEU A 58 7.47 0.52 -11.67
C LEU A 58 8.65 -0.18 -10.99
N HIS A 59 8.60 -1.50 -10.82
CA HIS A 59 9.69 -2.30 -10.27
C HIS A 59 11.01 -2.17 -11.05
N GLN A 60 10.95 -1.79 -12.32
CA GLN A 60 12.14 -1.57 -13.15
C GLN A 60 12.78 -0.18 -12.95
N GLN A 61 12.09 0.73 -12.30
CA GLN A 61 12.45 2.14 -12.26
C GLN A 61 12.75 2.63 -10.84
N VAL A 62 12.08 2.08 -9.83
CA VAL A 62 12.24 2.48 -8.42
C VAL A 62 12.46 1.28 -7.51
N ASP A 63 13.12 1.53 -6.39
CA ASP A 63 13.29 0.55 -5.32
C ASP A 63 12.02 0.49 -4.46
N ILE A 64 11.21 -0.56 -4.65
CA ILE A 64 10.02 -0.83 -3.83
C ILE A 64 10.45 -1.60 -2.59
N ASN A 65 10.07 -1.10 -1.42
CA ASN A 65 10.39 -1.69 -0.13
C ASN A 65 9.93 -3.16 -0.04
N GLN A 66 10.85 -4.05 0.34
CA GLN A 66 10.59 -5.49 0.48
C GLN A 66 10.42 -5.92 1.96
N ASP A 67 10.55 -5.00 2.92
CA ASP A 67 10.34 -5.32 4.34
C ASP A 67 8.84 -5.57 4.60
N SER A 68 8.51 -6.80 4.96
CA SER A 68 7.15 -7.26 5.13
C SER A 68 6.38 -6.50 6.22
N GLU A 69 7.07 -5.99 7.25
CA GLU A 69 6.48 -5.24 8.34
C GLU A 69 6.10 -3.82 7.90
N ILE A 70 6.99 -3.15 7.14
CA ILE A 70 6.70 -1.84 6.55
C ILE A 70 5.56 -1.95 5.55
N GLN A 71 5.59 -2.98 4.70
CA GLN A 71 4.56 -3.24 3.70
C GLN A 71 3.20 -3.51 4.36
N GLN A 72 3.16 -4.32 5.40
CA GLN A 72 1.93 -4.60 6.14
C GLN A 72 1.38 -3.35 6.83
N TYR A 73 2.25 -2.50 7.37
CA TYR A 73 1.84 -1.26 8.03
C TYR A 73 1.16 -0.30 7.05
N ILE A 74 1.80 0.02 5.90
CA ILE A 74 1.22 0.95 4.93
C ILE A 74 -0.09 0.41 4.35
N GLN A 75 -0.17 -0.90 4.10
CA GLN A 75 -1.36 -1.57 3.66
C GLN A 75 -2.50 -1.47 4.69
N THR A 76 -2.18 -1.63 5.98
CA THR A 76 -3.16 -1.54 7.07
C THR A 76 -3.76 -0.13 7.21
N ILE A 77 -2.94 0.93 7.08
CA ILE A 77 -3.45 2.31 7.06
C ILE A 77 -4.36 2.52 5.85
N GLY A 78 -3.90 2.12 4.67
CA GLY A 78 -4.67 2.25 3.44
C GLY A 78 -6.03 1.55 3.54
N GLU A 79 -6.08 0.33 4.06
CA GLU A 79 -7.33 -0.43 4.25
C GLU A 79 -8.30 0.24 5.23
N LYS A 80 -7.79 0.82 6.32
CA LYS A 80 -8.62 1.60 7.25
C LYS A 80 -9.27 2.79 6.57
N LEU A 81 -8.53 3.48 5.69
CA LEU A 81 -9.04 4.61 4.92
C LEU A 81 -10.04 4.15 3.85
N VAL A 82 -9.69 3.14 3.06
CA VAL A 82 -10.53 2.60 1.98
C VAL A 82 -11.87 2.10 2.52
N SER A 83 -11.88 1.48 3.70
CA SER A 83 -13.13 1.01 4.35
C SER A 83 -14.12 2.13 4.65
N GLN A 84 -13.67 3.39 4.67
CA GLN A 84 -14.47 4.60 4.92
C GLN A 84 -14.62 5.46 3.65
N SER A 85 -14.09 5.02 2.52
CA SER A 85 -14.23 5.71 1.23
C SER A 85 -15.56 5.39 0.55
N ASP A 86 -15.86 6.10 -0.52
CA ASP A 86 -17.09 5.91 -1.29
C ASP A 86 -17.12 4.59 -2.09
N THR A 87 -15.96 3.96 -2.34
CA THR A 87 -15.83 2.70 -3.09
C THR A 87 -14.97 1.66 -2.34
N PRO A 88 -15.43 1.16 -1.18
CA PRO A 88 -14.61 0.27 -0.34
C PRO A 88 -14.31 -1.10 -0.96
N ALA A 89 -15.08 -1.53 -1.96
CA ALA A 89 -14.88 -2.81 -2.67
C ALA A 89 -13.86 -2.74 -3.81
N TYR A 90 -13.38 -1.55 -4.16
CA TYR A 90 -12.35 -1.39 -5.20
C TYR A 90 -11.01 -1.97 -4.74
N PRO A 91 -10.25 -2.69 -5.59
CA PRO A 91 -8.95 -3.22 -5.20
C PRO A 91 -7.92 -2.09 -5.04
N PHE A 92 -7.37 -1.95 -3.84
CA PHE A 92 -6.30 -1.02 -3.55
C PHE A 92 -5.02 -1.75 -3.14
N HIS A 93 -3.89 -1.28 -3.67
CA HIS A 93 -2.55 -1.80 -3.40
C HIS A 93 -1.65 -0.67 -2.92
N PHE A 94 -1.27 -0.70 -1.66
CA PHE A 94 -0.38 0.31 -1.07
C PHE A 94 1.03 -0.23 -0.98
N PHE A 95 2.03 0.59 -1.33
CA PHE A 95 3.45 0.21 -1.26
C PHE A 95 4.33 1.41 -0.91
N VAL A 96 5.54 1.12 -0.43
CA VAL A 96 6.52 2.14 -0.09
C VAL A 96 7.65 2.12 -1.11
N VAL A 97 7.99 3.30 -1.65
CA VAL A 97 9.16 3.51 -2.51
C VAL A 97 10.31 4.02 -1.66
N MET A 98 11.49 3.42 -1.78
CA MET A 98 12.68 3.75 -1.01
C MET A 98 13.40 4.99 -1.59
N GLU A 99 12.69 6.11 -1.60
CA GLU A 99 13.14 7.39 -2.12
C GLU A 99 13.05 8.48 -1.07
N ASN A 100 14.11 9.33 -0.99
CA ASN A 100 14.15 10.46 -0.05
C ASN A 100 13.27 11.64 -0.49
N ALA A 101 12.81 11.64 -1.73
CA ALA A 101 11.90 12.66 -2.23
C ALA A 101 10.57 12.61 -1.48
N ILE A 102 10.03 13.79 -1.14
CA ILE A 102 8.71 13.91 -0.51
C ILE A 102 7.67 13.76 -1.61
N ASN A 103 7.10 12.57 -1.74
CA ASN A 103 6.11 12.25 -2.76
C ASN A 103 5.17 11.12 -2.32
N ALA A 104 3.95 11.13 -2.88
CA ALA A 104 3.01 10.02 -2.94
C ALA A 104 2.27 10.14 -4.27
N PHE A 105 1.74 9.04 -4.77
CA PHE A 105 1.03 9.06 -6.06
C PHE A 105 0.04 7.91 -6.16
N ALA A 106 -1.04 8.16 -6.91
CA ALA A 106 -2.02 7.17 -7.31
C ALA A 106 -1.80 6.75 -8.77
N GLY A 107 -1.61 5.47 -9.00
CA GLY A 107 -1.53 4.84 -10.32
C GLY A 107 -2.85 4.18 -10.73
N PRO A 108 -2.93 3.70 -11.99
CA PRO A 108 -4.09 2.94 -12.47
C PRO A 108 -4.29 1.65 -11.65
N GLY A 109 -5.51 1.14 -11.60
CA GLY A 109 -5.83 -0.11 -10.89
C GLY A 109 -5.73 -0.01 -9.36
N GLY A 110 -5.74 1.20 -8.78
CA GLY A 110 -5.70 1.40 -7.33
C GLY A 110 -4.33 1.21 -6.70
N TYR A 111 -3.26 1.26 -7.46
CA TYR A 111 -1.89 1.23 -6.94
C TYR A 111 -1.52 2.60 -6.38
N ILE A 112 -1.21 2.66 -5.07
CA ILE A 112 -0.82 3.89 -4.37
C ILE A 112 0.57 3.71 -3.78
N GLY A 113 1.51 4.52 -4.26
CA GLY A 113 2.88 4.57 -3.78
C GLY A 113 3.11 5.72 -2.81
N VAL A 114 3.88 5.46 -1.75
CA VAL A 114 4.30 6.47 -0.78
C VAL A 114 5.82 6.40 -0.64
N ASN A 115 6.50 7.52 -0.90
CA ASN A 115 7.94 7.57 -0.73
C ASN A 115 8.33 7.56 0.75
N SER A 116 9.42 6.87 1.07
CA SER A 116 9.98 6.85 2.43
C SER A 116 10.30 8.25 2.97
N GLY A 117 10.73 9.17 2.10
CA GLY A 117 10.97 10.58 2.45
C GLY A 117 9.71 11.28 2.95
N LEU A 118 8.54 11.01 2.35
CA LEU A 118 7.27 11.55 2.82
C LEU A 118 6.93 11.00 4.21
N ILE A 119 7.06 9.69 4.43
CA ILE A 119 6.80 9.06 5.74
C ILE A 119 7.70 9.67 6.82
N LEU A 120 8.98 9.90 6.51
CA LEU A 120 9.92 10.51 7.43
C LEU A 120 9.61 11.98 7.72
N MET A 121 9.05 12.72 6.78
CA MET A 121 8.65 14.12 6.93
C MET A 121 7.42 14.29 7.82
N THR A 122 6.45 13.37 7.78
CA THR A 122 5.24 13.48 8.59
C THR A 122 5.58 13.50 10.09
N GLU A 123 4.91 14.31 10.89
CA GLU A 123 5.09 14.39 12.35
C GLU A 123 4.05 13.61 13.14
N ALA A 124 2.88 13.36 12.50
CA ALA A 124 1.80 12.57 13.04
C ALA A 124 1.35 11.48 12.04
N GLU A 125 0.83 10.35 12.54
CA GLU A 125 0.25 9.29 11.72
C GLU A 125 -0.91 9.82 10.87
N SER A 126 -1.70 10.74 11.43
CA SER A 126 -2.80 11.37 10.71
C SER A 126 -2.34 12.24 9.53
N GLU A 127 -1.12 12.78 9.54
CA GLU A 127 -0.55 13.47 8.37
C GLU A 127 -0.28 12.50 7.23
N LEU A 128 0.34 11.34 7.51
CA LEU A 128 0.52 10.28 6.52
C LEU A 128 -0.83 9.80 5.99
N ALA A 129 -1.78 9.54 6.87
CA ALA A 129 -3.13 9.14 6.51
C ALA A 129 -3.84 10.20 5.66
N SER A 130 -3.58 11.50 5.87
CA SER A 130 -4.19 12.57 5.09
C SER A 130 -3.74 12.57 3.63
N VAL A 131 -2.44 12.34 3.39
CA VAL A 131 -1.90 12.19 2.03
C VAL A 131 -2.48 10.93 1.37
N MET A 132 -2.49 9.80 2.08
CA MET A 132 -3.04 8.57 1.54
C MET A 132 -4.54 8.70 1.23
N ALA A 133 -5.31 9.43 2.04
CA ALA A 133 -6.73 9.68 1.78
C ALA A 133 -6.94 10.58 0.55
N HIS A 134 -6.05 11.54 0.32
CA HIS A 134 -6.03 12.36 -0.89
C HIS A 134 -5.75 11.49 -2.14
N GLU A 135 -4.76 10.59 -2.09
CA GLU A 135 -4.48 9.66 -3.19
C GLU A 135 -5.63 8.68 -3.44
N ILE A 136 -6.26 8.15 -2.37
CA ILE A 136 -7.47 7.32 -2.47
C ILE A 136 -8.59 8.10 -3.17
N ALA A 137 -8.76 9.39 -2.85
CA ALA A 137 -9.76 10.24 -3.50
C ALA A 137 -9.49 10.40 -5.00
N HIS A 138 -8.22 10.56 -5.43
CA HIS A 138 -7.89 10.58 -6.85
C HIS A 138 -8.33 9.31 -7.58
N VAL A 139 -8.18 8.15 -6.96
CA VAL A 139 -8.63 6.86 -7.53
C VAL A 139 -10.15 6.77 -7.54
N THR A 140 -10.82 7.02 -6.39
CA THR A 140 -12.29 6.86 -6.28
C THR A 140 -13.05 7.84 -7.15
N GLN A 141 -12.52 9.07 -7.34
CA GLN A 141 -13.10 10.09 -8.23
C GLN A 141 -12.62 9.94 -9.69
N ARG A 142 -11.83 8.89 -10.00
CA ARG A 142 -11.37 8.56 -11.35
C ARG A 142 -10.62 9.71 -12.04
N HIS A 143 -9.91 10.56 -11.28
CA HIS A 143 -9.26 11.77 -11.81
C HIS A 143 -8.28 11.48 -12.94
N LEU A 144 -7.56 10.34 -12.86
CA LEU A 144 -6.67 9.89 -13.91
C LEU A 144 -7.40 9.71 -15.24
N TYR A 145 -8.53 9.02 -15.24
CA TYR A 145 -9.32 8.72 -16.45
C TYR A 145 -10.06 9.95 -16.97
N ARG A 146 -10.57 10.80 -16.08
CA ARG A 146 -11.21 12.09 -16.45
C ARG A 146 -10.21 13.05 -17.10
N SER A 147 -8.97 13.12 -16.62
CA SER A 147 -7.89 13.88 -17.25
C SER A 147 -7.54 13.34 -18.64
N TYR A 148 -7.72 12.04 -18.82
CA TYR A 148 -7.52 11.33 -20.09
C TYR A 148 -8.59 11.65 -21.13
N GLU A 149 -9.85 11.60 -20.74
CA GLU A 149 -10.98 11.93 -21.59
C GLU A 149 -10.85 13.34 -22.17
N ALA A 150 -10.41 14.28 -21.36
CA ALA A 150 -10.17 15.66 -21.76
C ALA A 150 -9.07 15.79 -22.82
N SER A 151 -8.13 14.84 -22.90
CA SER A 151 -6.99 14.86 -23.82
C SER A 151 -7.06 13.88 -25.00
N SER A 152 -8.14 13.22 -25.18
CA SER A 152 -8.69 12.23 -26.15
C SER A 152 -7.92 11.89 -27.44
N ARG A 153 -6.64 11.54 -27.45
CA ARG A 153 -5.95 11.04 -28.67
C ARG A 153 -4.93 9.91 -28.50
N LEU A 154 -4.78 9.33 -27.31
CA LEU A 154 -3.73 8.34 -27.09
C LEU A 154 -4.30 6.94 -26.80
N SER A 155 -3.64 5.88 -27.27
CA SER A 155 -4.03 4.49 -26.99
C SER A 155 -3.67 4.09 -25.54
N ILE A 156 -4.50 3.24 -24.93
CA ILE A 156 -4.34 2.75 -23.53
C ILE A 156 -2.91 2.26 -23.19
N PRO A 157 -2.19 1.53 -24.08
CA PRO A 157 -0.81 1.12 -23.80
C PRO A 157 0.21 2.26 -23.72
N MET A 158 0.06 3.28 -24.56
CA MET A 158 0.93 4.47 -24.52
C MET A 158 0.72 5.26 -23.24
N VAL A 159 -0.49 5.21 -22.69
CA VAL A 159 -0.90 5.79 -21.41
C VAL A 159 -0.13 5.19 -20.25
N ALA A 160 -0.08 3.87 -20.14
CA ALA A 160 0.62 3.20 -19.03
C ALA A 160 2.12 3.52 -19.03
N ALA A 161 2.76 3.50 -20.21
CA ALA A 161 4.18 3.84 -20.33
C ALA A 161 4.46 5.32 -20.01
N THR A 162 3.58 6.22 -20.47
CA THR A 162 3.70 7.67 -20.22
C THR A 162 3.45 7.99 -18.75
N LEU A 163 2.45 7.35 -18.13
CA LEU A 163 2.15 7.50 -16.71
C LEU A 163 3.29 7.04 -15.82
N GLY A 164 3.88 5.88 -16.11
CA GLY A 164 5.04 5.38 -15.39
C GLY A 164 6.22 6.35 -15.47
N ALA A 165 6.50 6.92 -16.64
CA ALA A 165 7.60 7.87 -16.81
C ALA A 165 7.35 9.23 -16.12
N ILE A 166 6.11 9.70 -16.07
CA ILE A 166 5.74 11.00 -15.46
C ILE A 166 5.72 10.91 -13.94
N LEU A 167 5.09 9.87 -13.39
CA LEU A 167 4.98 9.69 -11.93
C LEU A 167 6.33 9.48 -11.24
N LEU A 168 7.33 9.03 -11.99
CA LEU A 168 8.64 8.70 -11.44
C LEU A 168 9.70 9.77 -11.65
N GLY A 169 9.39 10.85 -12.40
CA GLY A 169 10.33 11.98 -12.59
C GLY A 169 11.69 11.57 -13.17
N THR A 170 11.81 10.36 -13.74
CA THR A 170 13.11 9.76 -14.08
C THR A 170 13.74 10.38 -15.31
N GLN A 171 14.90 11.02 -15.13
CA GLN A 171 15.75 11.51 -16.21
C GLN A 171 16.74 10.44 -16.75
N SER A 172 16.74 9.22 -16.25
CA SER A 172 17.78 8.24 -16.55
C SER A 172 17.21 6.85 -16.84
N GLY A 173 17.03 6.56 -18.11
CA GLY A 173 16.73 5.23 -18.63
C GLY A 173 16.25 5.29 -20.08
N ALA A 174 16.43 4.23 -20.87
CA ALA A 174 16.00 4.18 -22.27
C ALA A 174 14.47 4.40 -22.43
N ALA A 175 13.67 3.91 -21.48
CA ALA A 175 12.22 4.15 -21.45
C ALA A 175 11.89 5.63 -21.09
N GLY A 176 12.60 6.23 -20.15
CA GLY A 176 12.49 7.64 -19.83
C GLY A 176 12.89 8.52 -21.01
N GLN A 177 13.99 8.19 -21.72
CA GLN A 177 14.41 8.91 -22.92
C GLN A 177 13.43 8.75 -24.09
N ALA A 178 12.82 7.58 -24.28
CA ALA A 178 11.78 7.35 -25.27
C ALA A 178 10.50 8.14 -24.95
N ALA A 179 10.11 8.22 -23.69
CA ALA A 179 8.99 9.04 -23.23
C ALA A 179 9.30 10.54 -23.39
N ILE A 180 10.51 11.00 -23.05
CA ILE A 180 10.97 12.39 -23.25
C ILE A 180 11.02 12.74 -24.75
N MET A 181 11.49 11.83 -25.60
CA MET A 181 11.49 12.07 -27.06
C MET A 181 10.07 12.07 -27.65
N ALA A 182 9.15 11.24 -27.17
CA ALA A 182 7.75 11.28 -27.54
C ALA A 182 7.07 12.57 -27.06
N ILE A 183 7.44 13.10 -25.91
CA ILE A 183 7.01 14.40 -25.39
C ILE A 183 7.57 15.55 -26.23
N GLN A 184 8.83 15.51 -26.65
CA GLN A 184 9.46 16.52 -27.49
C GLN A 184 8.98 16.51 -28.93
N ALA A 185 8.66 15.33 -29.46
CA ALA A 185 8.17 15.18 -30.84
C ALA A 185 6.68 15.50 -31.01
N GLY A 186 5.89 15.48 -29.94
CA GLY A 186 4.44 15.54 -29.99
C GLY A 186 3.73 16.63 -29.21
N SER A 187 4.41 17.68 -28.75
CA SER A 187 3.79 18.83 -28.04
C SER A 187 2.80 18.47 -26.92
N VAL A 188 2.99 17.33 -26.26
CA VAL A 188 2.17 16.93 -25.12
C VAL A 188 3.05 16.98 -23.87
N GLN A 189 3.06 18.13 -23.25
CA GLN A 189 3.51 18.30 -21.88
C GLN A 189 2.45 17.65 -20.98
N PHE A 190 2.44 16.32 -20.97
CA PHE A 190 1.68 15.55 -20.00
C PHE A 190 2.48 15.51 -18.69
N GLN A 191 2.56 16.63 -18.01
CA GLN A 191 2.47 16.57 -16.57
C GLN A 191 1.04 16.11 -16.30
N ILE A 192 0.83 15.03 -15.54
CA ILE A 192 -0.41 14.84 -14.82
C ILE A 192 -0.43 15.94 -13.75
N THR A 193 -0.69 17.14 -14.20
CA THR A 193 -1.08 18.23 -13.34
C THR A 193 -2.58 18.02 -13.26
N PHE A 194 -3.04 17.37 -12.22
CA PHE A 194 -4.46 17.36 -11.93
C PHE A 194 -4.94 18.80 -11.95
N THR A 195 -6.11 19.03 -12.52
CA THR A 195 -6.68 20.39 -12.54
C THR A 195 -6.92 20.85 -11.11
N ARG A 196 -7.05 22.15 -10.89
CA ARG A 196 -7.38 22.68 -9.57
C ARG A 196 -8.65 22.06 -9.02
N GLU A 197 -9.61 21.82 -9.89
CA GLU A 197 -10.90 21.19 -9.54
C GLU A 197 -10.69 19.75 -9.04
N HIS A 198 -9.82 18.97 -9.67
CA HIS A 198 -9.47 17.63 -9.22
C HIS A 198 -8.78 17.64 -7.86
N GLU A 199 -7.87 18.59 -7.63
CA GLU A 199 -7.17 18.74 -6.36
C GLU A 199 -8.14 19.14 -5.22
N GLU A 200 -9.01 20.12 -5.47
CA GLU A 200 -10.03 20.57 -4.51
C GLU A 200 -11.06 19.46 -4.21
N GLU A 201 -11.41 18.65 -5.21
CA GLU A 201 -12.26 17.48 -5.05
C GLU A 201 -11.57 16.39 -4.22
N ALA A 202 -10.30 16.09 -4.51
CA ALA A 202 -9.50 15.11 -3.76
C ALA A 202 -9.31 15.53 -2.30
N ASP A 203 -9.06 16.81 -2.03
CA ASP A 203 -8.99 17.35 -0.67
C ASP A 203 -10.32 17.16 0.08
N ARG A 204 -11.44 17.48 -0.57
CA ARG A 204 -12.77 17.38 0.03
C ARG A 204 -13.14 15.91 0.34
N VAL A 205 -12.98 15.02 -0.62
CA VAL A 205 -13.32 13.59 -0.48
C VAL A 205 -12.35 12.91 0.48
N GLY A 206 -11.05 13.21 0.37
CA GLY A 206 -10.02 12.69 1.28
C GLY A 206 -10.27 13.10 2.74
N MET A 207 -10.62 14.36 2.97
CA MET A 207 -10.97 14.85 4.31
C MET A 207 -12.25 14.20 4.86
N GLN A 208 -13.24 13.93 4.02
CA GLN A 208 -14.43 13.19 4.41
C GLN A 208 -14.09 11.75 4.82
N THR A 209 -13.20 11.08 4.09
CA THR A 209 -12.67 9.75 4.42
C THR A 209 -11.93 9.78 5.76
N LEU A 210 -11.07 10.77 6.00
CA LEU A 210 -10.40 10.95 7.29
C LEU A 210 -11.39 11.12 8.44
N SER A 211 -12.42 11.97 8.27
CA SER A 211 -13.38 12.27 9.32
C SER A 211 -14.21 11.06 9.76
N LYS A 212 -14.46 10.13 8.82
CA LYS A 212 -15.14 8.86 9.08
C LYS A 212 -14.21 7.80 9.67
N SER A 213 -12.90 8.00 9.55
CA SER A 213 -11.85 7.08 10.01
C SER A 213 -11.39 7.38 11.45
N VAL A 214 -10.29 6.75 11.84
CA VAL A 214 -9.63 6.95 13.14
C VAL A 214 -8.54 8.04 13.11
N PHE A 215 -8.44 8.82 12.03
CA PHE A 215 -7.41 9.83 11.81
C PHE A 215 -7.99 11.25 11.90
N ASP A 216 -7.12 12.21 12.28
CA ASP A 216 -7.53 13.61 12.44
C ASP A 216 -7.62 14.33 11.08
N PRO A 217 -8.81 14.80 10.66
CA PRO A 217 -8.93 15.57 9.43
C PRO A 217 -8.16 16.90 9.43
N ARG A 218 -7.83 17.45 10.63
CA ARG A 218 -7.02 18.68 10.77
C ARG A 218 -5.56 18.48 10.33
N SER A 219 -5.11 17.24 10.23
CA SER A 219 -3.76 16.91 9.78
C SER A 219 -3.53 17.25 8.31
N MET A 220 -4.56 17.26 7.47
CA MET A 220 -4.42 17.60 6.05
C MET A 220 -3.97 19.06 5.85
N PRO A 221 -4.66 20.10 6.33
CA PRO A 221 -4.17 21.47 6.21
C PRO A 221 -2.83 21.69 6.93
N THR A 222 -2.58 21.04 8.08
CA THR A 222 -1.31 21.12 8.80
C THR A 222 -0.15 20.60 7.95
N PHE A 223 -0.33 19.46 7.30
CA PHE A 223 0.68 18.88 6.41
C PHE A 223 0.92 19.75 5.16
N PHE A 224 -0.13 20.31 4.56
CA PHE A 224 -0.01 21.25 3.45
C PHE A 224 0.81 22.49 3.80
N GLU A 225 0.61 23.06 4.99
CA GLU A 225 1.40 24.18 5.49
C GLU A 225 2.88 23.80 5.67
N ARG A 226 3.15 22.61 6.19
CA ARG A 226 4.50 22.09 6.35
C ARG A 226 5.19 21.90 4.99
N LEU A 227 4.49 21.33 4.02
CA LEU A 227 4.97 21.22 2.64
C LEU A 227 5.28 22.59 2.05
N GLN A 228 4.39 23.56 2.21
CA GLN A 228 4.62 24.92 1.72
C GLN A 228 5.80 25.61 2.43
N GLN A 229 5.97 25.37 3.74
CA GLN A 229 7.11 25.92 4.48
C GLN A 229 8.44 25.30 4.03
N SER A 230 8.46 23.99 3.72
CA SER A 230 9.67 23.31 3.26
C SER A 230 10.23 23.92 1.97
N THR A 231 9.36 24.48 1.09
CA THR A 231 9.80 25.13 -0.14
C THR A 231 10.54 26.44 0.09
N ARG A 232 10.25 27.15 1.18
CA ARG A 232 10.90 28.44 1.48
C ARG A 232 12.41 28.29 1.73
N TYR A 233 12.83 27.11 2.19
CA TYR A 233 14.23 26.83 2.52
C TYR A 233 14.92 25.94 1.47
N ALA A 234 14.17 25.35 0.55
CA ALA A 234 14.68 24.37 -0.42
C ALA A 234 15.30 24.98 -1.68
N GLY A 235 15.25 26.30 -1.86
CA GLY A 235 15.77 26.99 -3.06
C GLY A 235 15.06 26.49 -4.33
N GLN A 236 15.81 25.81 -5.23
CA GLN A 236 15.25 25.22 -6.47
C GLN A 236 14.68 23.81 -6.27
N ASN A 237 14.87 23.19 -5.12
CA ASN A 237 14.44 21.82 -4.83
C ASN A 237 13.02 21.78 -4.28
N ILE A 238 12.03 22.09 -5.10
CA ILE A 238 10.62 21.98 -4.73
C ILE A 238 10.29 20.50 -4.55
N PRO A 239 9.66 20.08 -3.40
CA PRO A 239 9.17 18.72 -3.21
C PRO A 239 8.37 18.23 -4.41
N GLU A 240 8.59 16.99 -4.84
CA GLU A 240 7.96 16.43 -6.03
C GLU A 240 6.44 16.40 -5.89
N PHE A 241 5.93 16.09 -4.69
CA PHE A 241 4.52 16.18 -4.36
C PHE A 241 3.89 17.53 -4.73
N LEU A 242 4.58 18.64 -4.48
CA LEU A 242 4.07 19.98 -4.84
C LEU A 242 4.12 20.28 -6.33
N ARG A 243 4.87 19.50 -7.10
CA ARG A 243 4.93 19.62 -8.57
C ARG A 243 3.74 18.89 -9.22
N THR A 244 3.33 17.76 -8.66
CA THR A 244 2.19 16.96 -9.11
C THR A 244 0.88 17.43 -8.49
N HIS A 245 0.91 17.89 -7.23
CA HIS A 245 -0.22 18.36 -6.42
C HIS A 245 0.08 19.78 -5.89
N PRO A 246 -0.12 20.84 -6.69
CA PRO A 246 0.19 22.20 -6.26
C PRO A 246 -0.65 22.62 -5.06
N VAL A 247 0.00 22.85 -3.91
CA VAL A 247 -0.65 23.32 -2.68
C VAL A 247 -0.71 24.85 -2.69
N THR A 248 -1.89 25.37 -3.01
CA THR A 248 -2.15 26.82 -3.00
C THR A 248 -2.65 27.31 -1.64
N ALA A 249 -2.50 28.61 -1.37
CA ALA A 249 -3.08 29.22 -0.17
C ALA A 249 -4.61 29.02 -0.08
N SER A 250 -5.29 28.95 -1.23
CA SER A 250 -6.72 28.66 -1.31
C SER A 250 -7.04 27.25 -0.80
N ARG A 251 -6.31 26.21 -1.26
CA ARG A 251 -6.49 24.84 -0.80
C ARG A 251 -6.25 24.70 0.71
N ILE A 252 -5.20 25.34 1.24
CA ILE A 252 -4.91 25.35 2.67
C ILE A 252 -6.08 25.97 3.44
N SER A 253 -6.57 27.14 3.00
CA SER A 253 -7.66 27.87 3.65
C SER A 253 -8.97 27.08 3.61
N ASP A 254 -9.33 26.50 2.46
CA ASP A 254 -10.55 25.68 2.30
C ASP A 254 -10.49 24.42 3.17
N SER A 255 -9.35 23.68 3.13
CA SER A 255 -9.15 22.49 3.94
C SER A 255 -9.22 22.81 5.44
N ARG A 256 -8.67 23.95 5.88
CA ARG A 256 -8.76 24.41 7.27
C ARG A 256 -10.22 24.72 7.65
N GLY A 257 -10.94 25.49 6.82
CA GLY A 257 -12.35 25.81 7.07
C GLY A 257 -13.24 24.57 7.17
N ARG A 258 -12.98 23.56 6.32
CA ARG A 258 -13.69 22.26 6.38
C ARG A 258 -13.32 21.47 7.64
N ALA A 259 -12.05 21.45 8.01
CA ALA A 259 -11.56 20.74 9.19
C ALA A 259 -12.17 21.26 10.48
N GLU A 260 -12.44 22.58 10.58
CA GLU A 260 -13.12 23.20 11.71
C GLU A 260 -14.58 22.73 11.88
N GLY A 261 -15.23 22.30 10.80
CA GLY A 261 -16.58 21.75 10.81
C GLY A 261 -16.70 20.36 11.46
N TYR A 262 -15.59 19.65 11.64
CA TYR A 262 -15.60 18.32 12.27
C TYR A 262 -15.44 18.40 13.79
N PRO A 263 -16.08 17.49 14.55
CA PRO A 263 -15.93 17.43 16.00
C PRO A 263 -14.46 17.27 16.42
N TYR A 264 -14.06 17.99 17.45
CA TYR A 264 -12.71 17.81 18.00
C TYR A 264 -12.60 16.46 18.73
N LYS A 265 -11.62 15.67 18.35
CA LYS A 265 -11.25 14.42 19.01
C LYS A 265 -9.72 14.38 19.17
N GLN A 266 -9.26 13.64 20.16
CA GLN A 266 -7.83 13.33 20.26
C GLN A 266 -7.52 12.10 19.40
N TYR A 267 -6.51 12.22 18.57
CA TYR A 267 -6.06 11.19 17.65
C TYR A 267 -4.58 10.89 17.93
N PRO A 268 -4.29 10.02 18.93
CA PRO A 268 -2.92 9.69 19.24
C PRO A 268 -2.29 8.89 18.11
N ASP A 269 -1.01 9.11 17.86
CA ASP A 269 -0.23 8.28 16.95
C ASP A 269 -0.21 6.83 17.44
N SER A 270 -0.30 5.90 16.52
CA SER A 270 -0.08 4.50 16.86
C SER A 270 1.41 4.25 17.16
N LEU A 271 1.69 3.35 18.09
CA LEU A 271 3.07 2.90 18.31
C LEU A 271 3.66 2.27 17.03
N ALA A 272 2.84 1.61 16.22
CA ALA A 272 3.25 1.04 14.95
C ALA A 272 3.82 2.11 14.00
N TYR A 273 3.17 3.26 13.88
CA TYR A 273 3.68 4.39 13.10
C TYR A 273 5.08 4.81 13.55
N GLN A 274 5.24 5.01 14.85
CA GLN A 274 6.52 5.46 15.40
C GLN A 274 7.64 4.43 15.19
N LEU A 275 7.34 3.14 15.35
CA LEU A 275 8.29 2.06 15.13
C LEU A 275 8.69 1.93 13.65
N ILE A 276 7.72 1.98 12.72
CA ILE A 276 7.98 1.91 11.28
C ILE A 276 8.78 3.12 10.81
N LYS A 277 8.43 4.31 11.28
CA LYS A 277 9.19 5.52 10.97
C LYS A 277 10.64 5.42 11.46
N THR A 278 10.85 4.92 12.68
CA THR A 278 12.20 4.71 13.24
C THR A 278 12.94 3.62 12.46
N LYS A 279 12.26 2.54 12.06
CA LYS A 279 12.85 1.48 11.25
C LYS A 279 13.31 2.01 9.89
N LEU A 280 12.46 2.79 9.19
CA LEU A 280 12.83 3.46 7.94
C LEU A 280 14.03 4.40 8.14
N GLN A 281 14.05 5.16 9.23
CA GLN A 281 15.17 6.05 9.55
C GLN A 281 16.47 5.28 9.70
N VAL A 282 16.48 4.14 10.42
CA VAL A 282 17.66 3.28 10.58
C VAL A 282 18.08 2.64 9.26
N LEU A 283 17.13 2.21 8.42
CA LEU A 283 17.41 1.59 7.12
C LEU A 283 18.05 2.59 6.14
N LEU A 284 17.54 3.81 6.08
CA LEU A 284 17.95 4.83 5.12
C LEU A 284 19.22 5.59 5.55
N THR A 285 19.51 5.68 6.85
CA THR A 285 20.72 6.36 7.30
C THR A 285 21.94 5.49 7.04
N VAL A 286 22.87 5.98 6.25
CA VAL A 286 24.12 5.27 5.91
C VAL A 286 25.09 5.27 7.09
N ASP A 287 25.23 6.40 7.77
CA ASP A 287 26.10 6.53 8.94
C ASP A 287 25.43 5.97 10.21
N ASN A 288 25.89 4.80 10.63
CA ASN A 288 25.36 4.13 11.81
C ASN A 288 25.69 4.88 13.12
N ASP A 289 26.74 5.71 13.17
CA ASP A 289 27.10 6.47 14.36
C ASP A 289 26.24 7.71 14.49
N GLU A 290 25.90 8.37 13.38
CA GLU A 290 24.95 9.47 13.34
C GLU A 290 23.57 9.04 13.87
N ILE A 291 23.01 7.97 13.31
CA ILE A 291 21.68 7.49 13.75
C ILE A 291 21.71 6.99 15.20
N ARG A 292 22.81 6.36 15.64
CA ARG A 292 22.99 5.93 17.03
C ARG A 292 23.00 7.12 17.97
N ALA A 293 23.76 8.19 17.66
CA ALA A 293 23.82 9.40 18.47
C ALA A 293 22.46 10.08 18.59
N LEU A 294 21.72 10.18 17.48
CA LEU A 294 20.37 10.73 17.45
C LEU A 294 19.41 9.94 18.36
N LEU A 295 19.40 8.62 18.23
CA LEU A 295 18.54 7.74 19.03
C LEU A 295 18.94 7.76 20.52
N GLN A 296 20.23 7.83 20.82
CA GLN A 296 20.73 7.94 22.21
C GLN A 296 20.29 9.27 22.85
N ALA A 297 20.31 10.37 22.10
CA ALA A 297 19.79 11.64 22.59
C ALA A 297 18.30 11.57 22.91
N ARG A 298 17.50 10.94 22.02
CA ARG A 298 16.06 10.72 22.25
C ARG A 298 15.81 9.80 23.45
N LEU A 299 16.63 8.76 23.63
CA LEU A 299 16.52 7.86 24.80
C LEU A 299 16.76 8.62 26.11
N ASN A 300 17.71 9.55 26.14
CA ASN A 300 18.07 10.28 27.34
C ASN A 300 17.09 11.41 27.68
N GLN A 301 16.56 12.11 26.69
CA GLN A 301 15.82 13.37 26.86
C GLN A 301 14.33 13.26 26.47
N GLY A 302 13.92 12.19 25.79
CA GLY A 302 12.56 12.02 25.28
C GLY A 302 11.53 11.71 26.37
N LEU A 303 10.26 11.84 26.02
CA LEU A 303 9.14 11.34 26.80
C LEU A 303 9.19 9.80 26.90
N PRO A 304 8.50 9.16 27.85
CA PRO A 304 8.56 7.71 28.03
C PRO A 304 8.33 6.89 26.74
N GLU A 305 7.34 7.25 25.94
CA GLU A 305 7.07 6.59 24.66
C GLU A 305 8.21 6.79 23.65
N GLN A 306 8.71 8.02 23.54
CA GLN A 306 9.84 8.35 22.68
C GLN A 306 11.11 7.59 23.08
N ARG A 307 11.34 7.39 24.38
CA ARG A 307 12.45 6.58 24.87
C ARG A 307 12.31 5.12 24.46
N THR A 308 11.10 4.57 24.57
CA THR A 308 10.80 3.19 24.14
C THR A 308 11.09 2.98 22.66
N VAL A 309 10.60 3.91 21.82
CA VAL A 309 10.83 3.90 20.35
C VAL A 309 12.31 4.09 20.02
N ALA A 310 13.01 5.00 20.72
CA ALA A 310 14.45 5.21 20.54
C ALA A 310 15.25 3.96 20.93
N ASN A 311 14.87 3.29 22.01
CA ASN A 311 15.49 2.03 22.42
C ASN A 311 15.31 0.93 21.38
N TYR A 312 14.11 0.80 20.77
CA TYR A 312 13.87 -0.08 19.64
C TYR A 312 14.80 0.24 18.45
N GLY A 313 14.92 1.52 18.10
CA GLY A 313 15.84 1.97 17.05
C GLY A 313 17.31 1.61 17.34
N LEU A 314 17.77 1.77 18.59
CA LEU A 314 19.11 1.34 19.00
C LEU A 314 19.31 -0.17 18.86
N GLY A 315 18.28 -0.96 19.17
CA GLY A 315 18.27 -2.39 18.91
C GLY A 315 18.41 -2.72 17.41
N LEU A 316 17.72 -1.98 16.54
CA LEU A 316 17.84 -2.13 15.08
C LEU A 316 19.25 -1.74 14.58
N VAL A 317 19.85 -0.66 15.11
CA VAL A 317 21.23 -0.28 14.78
C VAL A 317 22.21 -1.37 15.24
N ALA A 318 22.02 -1.92 16.44
CA ALA A 318 22.84 -3.02 16.95
C ALA A 318 22.72 -4.26 16.06
N LEU A 319 21.50 -4.60 15.61
CA LEU A 319 21.27 -5.71 14.67
C LEU A 319 21.94 -5.43 13.32
N LYS A 320 21.77 -4.24 12.74
CA LYS A 320 22.39 -3.81 11.47
C LYS A 320 23.92 -3.89 11.52
N THR A 321 24.51 -3.57 12.68
CA THR A 321 25.97 -3.64 12.91
C THR A 321 26.44 -4.98 13.49
N GLN A 322 25.58 -6.00 13.48
CA GLN A 322 25.85 -7.37 13.95
C GLN A 322 26.27 -7.47 15.42
N ASN A 323 25.95 -6.47 16.23
CA ASN A 323 26.10 -6.54 17.68
C ASN A 323 24.92 -7.28 18.30
N PHE A 324 24.88 -8.61 18.06
CA PHE A 324 23.74 -9.46 18.44
C PHE A 324 23.48 -9.49 19.95
N THR A 325 24.54 -9.41 20.77
CA THR A 325 24.40 -9.39 22.23
C THR A 325 23.63 -8.16 22.70
N GLN A 326 23.99 -6.98 22.19
CA GLN A 326 23.29 -5.73 22.52
C GLN A 326 21.87 -5.74 21.96
N ALA A 327 21.67 -6.17 20.69
CA ALA A 327 20.36 -6.25 20.07
C ALA A 327 19.42 -7.19 20.85
N GLU A 328 19.90 -8.36 21.24
CA GLU A 328 19.12 -9.33 22.03
C GLU A 328 18.70 -8.76 23.39
N SER A 329 19.63 -8.14 24.12
CA SER A 329 19.32 -7.51 25.42
C SER A 329 18.23 -6.45 25.30
N ILE A 330 18.33 -5.57 24.29
CA ILE A 330 17.34 -4.51 24.06
C ILE A 330 15.98 -5.09 23.70
N PHE A 331 15.91 -5.97 22.69
CA PHE A 331 14.63 -6.49 22.23
C PHE A 331 13.98 -7.44 23.24
N GLN A 332 14.77 -8.18 24.03
CA GLN A 332 14.25 -9.00 25.12
C GLN A 332 13.57 -8.13 26.18
N GLY A 333 14.21 -7.02 26.60
CA GLY A 333 13.62 -6.07 27.54
C GLY A 333 12.31 -5.46 27.01
N LEU A 334 12.29 -5.02 25.74
CA LEU A 334 11.11 -4.45 25.10
C LEU A 334 9.98 -5.47 24.97
N ALA A 335 10.29 -6.70 24.53
CA ALA A 335 9.28 -7.76 24.37
C ALA A 335 8.66 -8.22 25.70
N GLN A 336 9.44 -8.18 26.81
CA GLN A 336 8.94 -8.45 28.15
C GLN A 336 8.03 -7.34 28.66
N GLN A 337 8.42 -6.08 28.43
CA GLN A 337 7.66 -4.92 28.87
C GLN A 337 6.38 -4.72 28.07
N PHE A 338 6.40 -5.02 26.75
CA PHE A 338 5.30 -4.81 25.84
C PHE A 338 4.94 -6.09 25.05
N PRO A 339 4.45 -7.14 25.73
CA PRO A 339 4.25 -8.44 25.09
C PRO A 339 3.17 -8.47 23.99
N GLN A 340 2.34 -7.44 23.90
CA GLN A 340 1.31 -7.31 22.85
C GLN A 340 1.81 -6.59 21.59
N GLN A 341 3.06 -6.11 21.60
CA GLN A 341 3.68 -5.46 20.44
C GLN A 341 4.51 -6.50 19.66
N PRO A 342 4.01 -6.99 18.51
CA PRO A 342 4.68 -8.05 17.77
C PRO A 342 6.06 -7.65 17.25
N GLN A 343 6.27 -6.37 16.95
CA GLN A 343 7.52 -5.84 16.40
C GLN A 343 8.75 -6.15 17.27
N TYR A 344 8.62 -6.02 18.59
CA TYR A 344 9.72 -6.29 19.49
C TYR A 344 10.10 -7.77 19.54
N SER A 345 9.09 -8.62 19.58
CA SER A 345 9.29 -10.06 19.58
C SER A 345 9.76 -10.60 18.24
N SER A 346 9.31 -9.99 17.12
CA SER A 346 9.80 -10.31 15.77
C SER A 346 11.27 -9.91 15.63
N ALA A 347 11.64 -8.70 16.06
CA ALA A 347 13.04 -8.26 16.07
C ALA A 347 13.92 -9.18 16.93
N LEU A 348 13.44 -9.63 18.10
CA LEU A 348 14.14 -10.60 18.95
C LEU A 348 14.32 -11.96 18.27
N ALA A 349 13.32 -12.42 17.50
CA ALA A 349 13.44 -13.64 16.70
C ALA A 349 14.44 -13.47 15.55
N ARG A 350 14.44 -12.30 14.90
CA ARG A 350 15.40 -11.94 13.85
C ARG A 350 16.84 -11.93 14.37
N VAL A 351 17.10 -11.43 15.59
CA VAL A 351 18.44 -11.51 16.22
C VAL A 351 18.92 -12.95 16.29
N ALA A 352 18.08 -13.87 16.76
CA ALA A 352 18.44 -15.29 16.82
C ALA A 352 18.71 -15.89 15.42
N LEU A 353 17.92 -15.49 14.41
CA LEU A 353 18.09 -15.92 13.04
C LEU A 353 19.42 -15.43 12.44
N GLU A 354 19.74 -14.14 12.57
CA GLU A 354 20.94 -13.53 12.02
C GLU A 354 22.22 -13.97 12.77
N SER A 355 22.10 -14.34 14.04
CA SER A 355 23.20 -14.97 14.81
C SER A 355 23.30 -16.49 14.58
N SER A 356 22.58 -17.04 13.59
CA SER A 356 22.56 -18.47 13.23
C SER A 356 22.01 -19.41 14.32
N ASN A 357 21.32 -18.90 15.30
CA ASN A 357 20.63 -19.67 16.34
C ASN A 357 19.25 -20.15 15.86
N TYR A 358 19.24 -20.94 14.79
CA TYR A 358 18.00 -21.33 14.07
C TYR A 358 16.93 -21.94 14.99
N LYS A 359 17.33 -22.83 15.91
CA LYS A 359 16.39 -23.47 16.84
C LYS A 359 15.64 -22.44 17.69
N ILE A 360 16.33 -21.43 18.20
CA ILE A 360 15.72 -20.37 19.00
C ILE A 360 14.86 -19.46 18.12
N ALA A 361 15.31 -19.13 16.92
CA ALA A 361 14.58 -18.32 15.96
C ALA A 361 13.24 -18.99 15.60
N LEU A 362 13.25 -20.27 15.23
CA LEU A 362 12.05 -21.04 14.88
C LEU A 362 11.06 -21.14 16.04
N ASP A 363 11.51 -21.43 17.25
CA ASP A 363 10.64 -21.46 18.45
C ASP A 363 9.97 -20.10 18.70
N ARG A 364 10.74 -19.01 18.57
CA ARG A 364 10.22 -17.64 18.74
C ARG A 364 9.19 -17.29 17.64
N TYR A 365 9.48 -17.57 16.37
CA TYR A 365 8.54 -17.31 15.27
C TYR A 365 7.28 -18.17 15.36
N GLN A 366 7.39 -19.44 15.71
CA GLN A 366 6.24 -20.32 15.90
C GLN A 366 5.30 -19.79 17.00
N LYS A 367 5.84 -19.35 18.13
CA LYS A 367 5.08 -18.70 19.20
C LYS A 367 4.40 -17.42 18.73
N LEU A 368 5.11 -16.61 17.92
CA LEU A 368 4.58 -15.38 17.36
C LEU A 368 3.43 -15.63 16.38
N THR A 369 3.56 -16.57 15.46
CA THR A 369 2.49 -16.90 14.51
C THR A 369 1.25 -17.46 15.19
N THR A 370 1.43 -18.17 16.30
CA THR A 370 0.32 -18.64 17.13
C THR A 370 -0.38 -17.50 17.88
N LYS A 371 0.41 -16.54 18.38
CA LYS A 371 -0.12 -15.39 19.13
C LYS A 371 -0.76 -14.32 18.23
N PHE A 372 -0.23 -14.13 17.03
CA PHE A 372 -0.68 -13.14 16.05
C PHE A 372 -1.02 -13.82 14.70
N PRO A 373 -2.07 -14.67 14.63
CA PRO A 373 -2.34 -15.49 13.44
C PRO A 373 -2.73 -14.67 12.19
N GLY A 374 -3.22 -13.43 12.37
CA GLY A 374 -3.53 -12.52 11.28
C GLY A 374 -2.35 -11.70 10.77
N ASN A 375 -1.14 -11.85 11.35
CA ASN A 375 0.02 -11.05 10.96
C ASN A 375 0.85 -11.79 9.89
N ASP A 376 0.65 -11.44 8.63
CA ASP A 376 1.35 -12.06 7.51
C ASP A 376 2.83 -11.69 7.44
N ALA A 377 3.23 -10.50 7.93
CA ALA A 377 4.64 -10.12 7.99
C ALA A 377 5.45 -11.10 8.86
N ILE A 378 4.92 -11.48 10.01
CA ILE A 378 5.57 -12.48 10.89
C ILE A 378 5.66 -13.84 10.20
N LYS A 379 4.61 -14.26 9.48
CA LYS A 379 4.63 -15.52 8.74
C LYS A 379 5.68 -15.51 7.63
N ILE A 380 5.83 -14.40 6.90
CA ILE A 380 6.86 -14.24 5.87
C ILE A 380 8.26 -14.35 6.50
N GLU A 381 8.50 -13.68 7.62
CA GLU A 381 9.78 -13.80 8.34
C GLU A 381 10.02 -15.24 8.84
N TYR A 382 8.97 -15.90 9.34
CA TYR A 382 9.04 -17.30 9.77
C TYR A 382 9.38 -18.23 8.61
N VAL A 383 8.79 -18.03 7.44
CA VAL A 383 9.14 -18.78 6.22
C VAL A 383 10.62 -18.61 5.88
N GLY A 384 11.13 -17.37 5.90
CA GLY A 384 12.56 -17.11 5.69
C GLY A 384 13.44 -17.83 6.72
N ALA A 385 13.03 -17.87 7.98
CA ALA A 385 13.74 -18.59 9.05
C ALA A 385 13.73 -20.12 8.83
N LEU A 386 12.60 -20.70 8.43
CA LEU A 386 12.46 -22.12 8.12
C LEU A 386 13.34 -22.51 6.93
N LEU A 387 13.39 -21.71 5.88
CA LEU A 387 14.27 -21.95 4.74
C LEU A 387 15.77 -21.90 5.13
N LYS A 388 16.18 -20.88 5.90
CA LYS A 388 17.56 -20.82 6.43
C LYS A 388 17.91 -22.00 7.34
N ALA A 389 16.93 -22.56 8.04
CA ALA A 389 17.09 -23.75 8.89
C ALA A 389 17.02 -25.09 8.13
N GLY A 390 16.75 -25.09 6.81
CA GLY A 390 16.63 -26.31 6.02
C GLY A 390 15.30 -27.07 6.21
N GLU A 391 14.23 -26.34 6.54
CA GLU A 391 12.90 -26.91 6.77
C GLU A 391 11.87 -26.48 5.68
N PRO A 392 12.12 -26.77 4.38
CA PRO A 392 11.31 -26.26 3.28
C PRO A 392 9.85 -26.78 3.30
N SER A 393 9.61 -27.99 3.82
CA SER A 393 8.24 -28.54 3.94
C SER A 393 7.39 -27.72 4.91
N ASN A 394 7.97 -27.30 6.05
CA ASN A 394 7.31 -26.46 7.02
C ASN A 394 7.13 -25.03 6.47
N ALA A 395 8.13 -24.50 5.76
CA ALA A 395 8.05 -23.21 5.06
C ALA A 395 6.87 -23.19 4.08
N LYS A 396 6.71 -24.24 3.26
CA LYS A 396 5.57 -24.40 2.35
C LYS A 396 4.25 -24.36 3.09
N ALA A 397 4.11 -25.09 4.19
CA ALA A 397 2.88 -25.12 4.97
C ALA A 397 2.50 -23.74 5.53
N VAL A 398 3.48 -22.94 5.98
CA VAL A 398 3.25 -21.58 6.47
C VAL A 398 2.89 -20.62 5.34
N LEU A 399 3.52 -20.74 4.16
CA LEU A 399 3.20 -19.91 3.00
C LEU A 399 1.73 -19.99 2.59
N PHE A 400 1.15 -21.19 2.60
CA PHE A 400 -0.28 -21.38 2.26
C PHE A 400 -1.26 -20.91 3.36
N GLN A 401 -0.76 -20.44 4.51
CA GLN A 401 -1.56 -19.77 5.55
C GLN A 401 -1.59 -18.25 5.42
N LEU A 402 -0.86 -17.68 4.45
CA LEU A 402 -0.91 -16.25 4.14
C LEU A 402 -2.28 -15.88 3.57
N SER A 403 -2.69 -14.63 3.77
CA SER A 403 -3.91 -14.09 3.16
C SER A 403 -3.80 -14.10 1.63
N GLN A 404 -4.94 -14.19 0.93
CA GLN A 404 -4.97 -14.13 -0.53
C GLN A 404 -4.28 -12.88 -1.07
N LYS A 405 -4.43 -11.76 -0.38
CA LYS A 405 -3.80 -10.51 -0.73
C LYS A 405 -2.26 -10.60 -0.68
N THR A 406 -1.71 -11.22 0.36
CA THR A 406 -0.27 -11.44 0.47
C THR A 406 0.22 -12.47 -0.55
N GLN A 407 -0.59 -13.48 -0.89
CA GLN A 407 -0.28 -14.45 -1.93
C GLN A 407 -0.23 -13.83 -3.34
N SER A 408 -0.83 -12.66 -3.57
CA SER A 408 -0.71 -11.94 -4.84
C SER A 408 0.57 -11.09 -4.96
N LEU A 409 1.34 -10.94 -3.89
CA LEU A 409 2.57 -10.16 -3.91
C LEU A 409 3.76 -10.96 -4.46
N PRO A 410 4.75 -10.31 -5.13
CA PRO A 410 5.92 -10.97 -5.70
C PRO A 410 6.71 -11.81 -4.69
N ILE A 411 6.79 -11.39 -3.43
CA ILE A 411 7.47 -12.11 -2.35
C ILE A 411 6.92 -13.54 -2.17
N PHE A 412 5.63 -13.76 -2.38
CA PHE A 412 5.02 -15.09 -2.24
C PHE A 412 5.58 -16.07 -3.30
N THR A 413 5.61 -15.65 -4.56
CA THR A 413 6.14 -16.48 -5.65
C THR A 413 7.66 -16.67 -5.53
N GLN A 414 8.39 -15.67 -5.06
CA GLN A 414 9.81 -15.78 -4.76
C GLN A 414 10.09 -16.85 -3.69
N LEU A 415 9.38 -16.79 -2.58
CA LEU A 415 9.53 -17.76 -1.48
C LEU A 415 9.10 -19.16 -1.90
N LEU A 416 8.02 -19.29 -2.68
CA LEU A 416 7.62 -20.59 -3.25
C LEU A 416 8.70 -21.15 -4.19
N ALA A 417 9.29 -20.33 -5.03
CA ALA A 417 10.39 -20.76 -5.89
C ALA A 417 11.55 -21.34 -5.09
N GLN A 418 11.94 -20.67 -4.00
CA GLN A 418 12.97 -21.16 -3.09
C GLN A 418 12.56 -22.46 -2.40
N VAL A 419 11.34 -22.50 -1.84
CA VAL A 419 10.79 -23.72 -1.20
C VAL A 419 10.84 -24.92 -2.14
N TYR A 420 10.40 -24.75 -3.39
CA TYR A 420 10.40 -25.87 -4.35
C TYR A 420 11.82 -26.26 -4.80
N GLY A 421 12.74 -25.30 -4.86
CA GLY A 421 14.16 -25.58 -5.08
C GLY A 421 14.74 -26.45 -3.96
N ASP A 422 14.52 -26.07 -2.71
CA ASP A 422 15.02 -26.78 -1.52
C ASP A 422 14.31 -28.17 -1.32
N LEU A 423 13.10 -28.33 -1.86
CA LEU A 423 12.39 -29.63 -1.93
C LEU A 423 12.86 -30.51 -3.10
N ASN A 424 13.90 -30.09 -3.85
CA ASN A 424 14.38 -30.81 -5.03
C ASN A 424 13.32 -31.00 -6.13
N GLN A 425 12.46 -29.98 -6.31
CA GLN A 425 11.42 -29.89 -7.33
C GLN A 425 11.72 -28.74 -8.32
N PRO A 426 12.78 -28.86 -9.13
CA PRO A 426 13.31 -27.73 -9.91
C PRO A 426 12.32 -27.18 -10.96
N ALA A 427 11.47 -28.01 -11.55
CA ALA A 427 10.50 -27.56 -12.53
C ALA A 427 9.46 -26.60 -11.90
N GLU A 428 8.96 -26.91 -10.69
CA GLU A 428 8.07 -26.00 -9.95
C GLU A 428 8.82 -24.76 -9.46
N SER A 429 10.07 -24.91 -9.00
CA SER A 429 10.91 -23.78 -8.61
C SER A 429 11.05 -22.78 -9.76
N HIS A 430 11.42 -23.23 -10.96
CA HIS A 430 11.52 -22.39 -12.14
C HIS A 430 10.17 -21.78 -12.55
N ARG A 431 9.07 -22.51 -12.41
CA ARG A 431 7.73 -21.99 -12.69
C ARG A 431 7.38 -20.78 -11.79
N TYR A 432 7.59 -20.91 -10.47
CA TYR A 432 7.31 -19.81 -9.54
C TYR A 432 8.35 -18.67 -9.68
N LEU A 433 9.59 -19.00 -10.03
CA LEU A 433 10.59 -17.97 -10.32
C LEU A 433 10.22 -17.17 -11.58
N ALA A 434 9.59 -17.79 -12.57
CA ALA A 434 9.05 -17.09 -13.73
C ALA A 434 7.91 -16.14 -13.33
N ASP A 435 7.02 -16.58 -12.44
CA ASP A 435 5.95 -15.70 -11.93
C ASP A 435 6.52 -14.49 -11.17
N TYR A 436 7.56 -14.71 -10.37
CA TYR A 436 8.28 -13.64 -9.68
C TYR A 436 8.91 -12.64 -10.65
N TYR A 437 9.72 -13.12 -11.62
CA TYR A 437 10.36 -12.23 -12.60
C TYR A 437 9.34 -11.47 -13.44
N PHE A 438 8.24 -12.11 -13.81
CA PHE A 438 7.17 -11.42 -14.51
C PHE A 438 6.54 -10.31 -13.68
N ALA A 439 6.26 -10.57 -12.41
CA ALA A 439 5.75 -9.56 -11.49
C ALA A 439 6.73 -8.39 -11.28
N MET A 440 8.04 -8.66 -11.36
CA MET A 440 9.10 -7.66 -11.30
C MET A 440 9.34 -6.92 -12.63
N GLY A 441 8.55 -7.20 -13.68
CA GLY A 441 8.71 -6.59 -15.01
C GLY A 441 9.83 -7.18 -15.85
N GLU A 442 10.45 -8.29 -15.41
CA GLU A 442 11.55 -8.95 -16.07
C GLU A 442 11.05 -10.07 -17.01
N THR A 443 10.25 -9.71 -18.02
CA THR A 443 9.54 -10.66 -18.91
C THR A 443 10.50 -11.64 -19.60
N GLN A 444 11.69 -11.20 -20.01
CA GLN A 444 12.69 -12.07 -20.64
C GLN A 444 13.24 -13.12 -19.67
N GLN A 445 13.48 -12.74 -18.41
CA GLN A 445 13.91 -13.68 -17.38
C GLN A 445 12.80 -14.69 -17.07
N ALA A 446 11.55 -14.24 -17.01
CA ALA A 446 10.38 -15.11 -16.84
C ALA A 446 10.31 -16.18 -17.96
N ILE A 447 10.48 -15.78 -19.24
CA ILE A 447 10.53 -16.69 -20.39
C ILE A 447 11.67 -17.71 -20.24
N LEU A 448 12.85 -17.24 -19.84
CA LEU A 448 14.01 -18.12 -19.61
C LEU A 448 13.69 -19.18 -18.56
N GLN A 449 13.09 -18.78 -17.42
CA GLN A 449 12.75 -19.71 -16.35
C GLN A 449 11.72 -20.76 -16.81
N ILE A 450 10.69 -20.39 -17.58
CA ILE A 450 9.73 -21.37 -18.12
C ILE A 450 10.42 -22.37 -19.05
N ARG A 451 11.33 -21.91 -19.92
CA ARG A 451 12.10 -22.81 -20.79
C ARG A 451 12.98 -23.76 -20.01
N LEU A 452 13.61 -23.30 -18.93
CA LEU A 452 14.38 -24.17 -18.04
C LEU A 452 13.48 -25.22 -17.37
N ALA A 453 12.30 -24.81 -16.88
CA ALA A 453 11.32 -25.73 -16.31
C ALA A 453 10.92 -26.83 -17.31
N GLN A 454 10.70 -26.49 -18.60
CA GLN A 454 10.35 -27.44 -19.65
C GLN A 454 11.45 -28.45 -19.99
N GLN A 455 12.72 -28.15 -19.70
CA GLN A 455 13.86 -29.04 -19.93
C GLN A 455 14.06 -30.06 -18.80
N MET A 456 13.35 -29.91 -17.67
CA MET A 456 13.49 -30.84 -16.55
C MET A 456 12.88 -32.20 -16.87
N ARG A 457 13.47 -33.26 -16.28
CA ARG A 457 12.98 -34.62 -16.43
C ARG A 457 11.84 -34.91 -15.44
N ASN A 458 10.98 -35.85 -15.79
CA ASN A 458 9.91 -36.36 -14.94
C ASN A 458 8.87 -35.29 -14.51
N ILE A 459 8.53 -34.39 -15.43
CA ILE A 459 7.48 -33.38 -15.19
C ILE A 459 6.11 -34.02 -15.37
N SER A 460 5.14 -33.72 -14.49
CA SER A 460 3.76 -34.20 -14.64
C SER A 460 3.10 -33.61 -15.87
N PRO A 461 2.19 -34.35 -16.55
CA PRO A 461 1.46 -33.81 -17.70
C PRO A 461 0.71 -32.50 -17.41
N GLN A 462 0.20 -32.33 -16.19
CA GLN A 462 -0.46 -31.12 -15.74
C GLN A 462 0.53 -29.94 -15.72
N LEU A 463 1.73 -30.13 -15.17
CA LEU A 463 2.73 -29.09 -15.14
C LEU A 463 3.21 -28.71 -16.55
N VAL A 464 3.38 -29.71 -17.44
CA VAL A 464 3.71 -29.45 -18.85
C VAL A 464 2.68 -28.54 -19.51
N ALA A 465 1.38 -28.78 -19.31
CA ALA A 465 0.31 -27.93 -19.85
C ALA A 465 0.39 -26.50 -19.31
N ILE A 466 0.57 -26.33 -17.99
CA ILE A 466 0.73 -25.01 -17.34
C ILE A 466 1.95 -24.26 -17.92
N LEU A 467 3.08 -24.94 -18.08
CA LEU A 467 4.31 -24.32 -18.62
C LEU A 467 4.12 -23.87 -20.08
N HIS A 468 3.39 -24.63 -20.90
CA HIS A 468 3.09 -24.25 -22.28
C HIS A 468 2.20 -23.00 -22.34
N GLU A 469 1.14 -22.97 -21.54
CA GLU A 469 0.23 -21.81 -21.48
C GLU A 469 0.95 -20.54 -21.00
N LYS A 470 1.75 -20.67 -19.92
CA LYS A 470 2.54 -19.54 -19.40
C LYS A 470 3.57 -19.04 -20.43
N LEU A 471 4.25 -19.95 -21.14
CA LEU A 471 5.20 -19.55 -22.16
C LEU A 471 4.52 -18.77 -23.29
N ALA A 472 3.36 -19.24 -23.76
CA ALA A 472 2.59 -18.57 -24.80
C ALA A 472 2.16 -17.16 -24.36
N PHE A 473 1.66 -17.03 -23.14
CA PHE A 473 1.30 -15.75 -22.54
C PHE A 473 2.51 -14.80 -22.45
N LEU A 474 3.64 -15.25 -21.89
CA LEU A 474 4.85 -14.43 -21.73
C LEU A 474 5.43 -13.97 -23.07
N LEU A 475 5.42 -14.83 -24.10
CA LEU A 475 5.89 -14.47 -25.43
C LEU A 475 4.99 -13.43 -26.10
N ALA A 476 3.67 -13.55 -25.93
CA ALA A 476 2.72 -12.55 -26.43
C ALA A 476 2.91 -11.18 -25.73
N THR A 477 3.15 -11.21 -24.43
CA THR A 477 3.43 -9.99 -23.63
C THR A 477 4.75 -9.35 -24.06
N ASP A 478 5.82 -10.13 -24.20
CA ASP A 478 7.13 -9.65 -24.66
C ASP A 478 7.06 -9.01 -26.06
N GLU A 479 6.30 -9.62 -26.99
CA GLU A 479 6.09 -9.03 -28.31
C GLU A 479 5.33 -7.68 -28.22
N GLN A 480 4.35 -7.56 -27.34
CA GLN A 480 3.67 -6.30 -27.07
C GLN A 480 4.59 -5.24 -26.47
N GLU A 481 5.44 -5.64 -25.49
CA GLU A 481 6.41 -4.75 -24.83
C GLU A 481 7.47 -4.24 -25.81
N ARG A 482 7.92 -5.05 -26.79
CA ARG A 482 8.91 -4.66 -27.83
C ARG A 482 8.32 -3.77 -28.92
N ARG A 483 7.00 -3.81 -29.14
CA ARG A 483 6.34 -2.94 -30.13
C ARG A 483 6.05 -1.54 -29.58
N ARG A 484 6.22 -1.36 -28.29
CA ARG A 484 6.11 -0.08 -27.57
C ARG A 484 7.45 0.65 -27.47
#